data_8e7623b734d5f498e081add059b70e80
#
_entry.id   8e7623b734d5f498e081add059b70e80
#
_cell.length_a   1.000
_cell.length_b   1.000
_cell.length_c   1.000
_cell.angle_alpha   90.00
_cell.angle_beta   90.00
_cell.angle_gamma   90.00
#
_symmetry.space_group_name_H-M   'P 1'
#
loop_
_entity.id
_entity.type
_entity.pdbx_description
1 polymer ?
#
loop_
_entity_poly.entity_id
_entity_poly.type
_entity_poly.pdbx_seq_one_letter_code
_entity_poly.pdbx_strand_id
1 'polypeptide(L)'
;ESLKNIAERYDGYGNSIRKVMEQKEHNPGLLGVVSDLIQVDKKYEIAIETALGGNIQNIVTEDEATAKKMIAFLKQNRFGRATFLPLTSVSARKNPKNEAALKEPGVIGIASQLVKCEQKYEEVAAYLLGRVLVADSIDHAIALAKKNHYSLHIVTLEGEYLSPGGSMTGGAFKNSSNLLARRR
;
A
#
# COMPACT_ATOMS: atom_id res chain seq x y z
N GLU A 1 16.30 18.74 -5.35
CA GLU A 1 16.19 17.98 -6.59
C GLU A 1 15.70 18.83 -7.73
N SER A 2 16.25 18.61 -8.92
CA SER A 2 15.76 19.27 -10.12
C SER A 2 14.41 18.67 -10.56
N LEU A 3 13.64 19.42 -11.32
CA LEU A 3 12.37 18.92 -11.88
C LEU A 3 12.58 17.68 -12.73
N LYS A 4 13.69 17.58 -13.42
CA LYS A 4 14.00 16.39 -14.22
C LYS A 4 14.12 15.14 -13.34
N ASN A 5 14.83 15.25 -12.23
CA ASN A 5 14.98 14.12 -11.31
C ASN A 5 13.65 13.71 -10.70
N ILE A 6 12.80 14.69 -10.35
CA ILE A 6 11.47 14.41 -9.85
C ILE A 6 10.63 13.69 -10.90
N ALA A 7 10.66 14.16 -12.14
CA ALA A 7 9.90 13.53 -13.22
C ALA A 7 10.34 12.08 -13.45
N GLU A 8 11.63 11.81 -13.44
CA GLU A 8 12.16 10.45 -13.61
C GLU A 8 11.75 9.55 -12.47
N ARG A 9 11.83 10.07 -11.23
CA ARG A 9 11.53 9.32 -10.03
C ARG A 9 10.08 8.86 -9.97
N TYR A 10 9.16 9.72 -10.44
CA TYR A 10 7.72 9.45 -10.38
C TYR A 10 7.12 9.04 -11.72
N ASP A 11 7.97 8.63 -12.65
CA ASP A 11 7.51 8.06 -13.90
C ASP A 11 6.74 6.77 -13.60
N GLY A 12 5.55 6.62 -14.17
CA GLY A 12 4.66 5.50 -13.89
C GLY A 12 3.59 5.82 -12.84
N TYR A 13 3.72 6.94 -12.12
CA TYR A 13 2.67 7.39 -11.20
C TYR A 13 1.61 8.18 -11.96
N GLY A 14 0.42 8.29 -11.36
CA GLY A 14 -0.65 9.11 -11.91
C GLY A 14 -0.26 10.59 -11.95
N ASN A 15 -0.93 11.36 -12.82
CA ASN A 15 -0.62 12.77 -12.98
C ASN A 15 -0.75 13.57 -11.68
N SER A 16 -1.82 13.32 -10.91
CA SER A 16 -2.03 14.04 -9.64
C SER A 16 -0.88 13.81 -8.68
N ILE A 17 -0.40 12.57 -8.58
CA ILE A 17 0.70 12.21 -7.68
C ILE A 17 1.97 12.93 -8.09
N ARG A 18 2.31 12.92 -9.37
CA ARG A 18 3.49 13.61 -9.88
C ARG A 18 3.44 15.11 -9.59
N LYS A 19 2.27 15.72 -9.84
CA LYS A 19 2.09 17.16 -9.61
C LYS A 19 2.28 17.53 -8.15
N VAL A 20 1.73 16.73 -7.25
CA VAL A 20 1.92 16.98 -5.82
C VAL A 20 3.39 16.84 -5.44
N MET A 21 4.04 15.78 -5.88
CA MET A 21 5.44 15.54 -5.48
C MET A 21 6.41 16.55 -6.05
N GLU A 22 6.06 17.23 -7.15
CA GLU A 22 6.83 18.38 -7.63
C GLU A 22 6.84 19.54 -6.65
N GLN A 23 5.88 19.58 -5.71
CA GLN A 23 5.78 20.63 -4.70
C GLN A 23 6.58 20.32 -3.43
N LYS A 24 7.26 19.19 -3.38
CA LYS A 24 7.92 18.72 -2.16
C LYS A 24 8.95 19.72 -1.61
N GLU A 25 9.73 20.37 -2.47
CA GLU A 25 10.76 21.31 -2.04
C GLU A 25 10.19 22.50 -1.26
N HIS A 26 8.98 22.90 -1.58
CA HIS A 26 8.32 24.04 -0.94
C HIS A 26 7.35 23.60 0.16
N ASN A 27 7.21 22.31 0.39
CA ASN A 27 6.28 21.76 1.36
C ASN A 27 6.94 20.60 2.10
N PRO A 28 7.74 20.91 3.14
CA PRO A 28 8.50 19.87 3.85
C PRO A 28 7.62 18.84 4.55
N GLY A 29 6.35 19.16 4.76
CA GLY A 29 5.40 18.18 5.31
C GLY A 29 5.01 17.06 4.33
N LEU A 30 5.36 17.18 3.04
CA LEU A 30 5.20 16.10 2.08
C LEU A 30 6.35 15.11 2.28
N LEU A 31 6.03 13.90 2.77
CA LEU A 31 7.07 12.95 3.14
C LEU A 31 7.42 11.98 2.03
N GLY A 32 6.45 11.59 1.23
CA GLY A 32 6.71 10.69 0.11
C GLY A 32 5.49 9.87 -0.27
N VAL A 33 5.65 9.10 -1.33
CA VAL A 33 4.61 8.17 -1.80
C VAL A 33 4.83 6.83 -1.12
N VAL A 34 3.76 6.12 -0.79
CA VAL A 34 3.82 4.85 -0.07
C VAL A 34 4.85 3.90 -0.68
N SER A 35 4.85 3.73 -2.01
CA SER A 35 5.79 2.83 -2.67
C SER A 35 7.26 3.19 -2.45
N ASP A 36 7.57 4.45 -2.16
CA ASP A 36 8.93 4.90 -1.89
C ASP A 36 9.32 4.75 -0.43
N LEU A 37 8.35 4.57 0.46
CA LEU A 37 8.59 4.57 1.90
C LEU A 37 8.68 3.18 2.50
N ILE A 38 8.32 2.15 1.73
CA ILE A 38 8.39 0.76 2.19
C ILE A 38 9.32 -0.04 1.30
N GLN A 39 9.93 -1.06 1.88
CA GLN A 39 10.77 -2.01 1.16
C GLN A 39 10.20 -3.41 1.39
N VAL A 40 10.28 -4.24 0.36
CA VAL A 40 9.76 -5.60 0.46
C VAL A 40 10.71 -6.56 -0.28
N ASP A 41 10.89 -7.75 0.26
CA ASP A 41 11.67 -8.78 -0.41
C ASP A 41 11.01 -9.17 -1.73
N LYS A 42 11.82 -9.48 -2.73
CA LYS A 42 11.34 -9.83 -4.07
C LYS A 42 10.22 -10.86 -4.05
N LYS A 43 10.34 -11.86 -3.21
CA LYS A 43 9.36 -12.96 -3.14
C LYS A 43 7.97 -12.52 -2.70
N TYR A 44 7.85 -11.36 -2.05
CA TYR A 44 6.58 -10.84 -1.56
C TYR A 44 6.07 -9.64 -2.35
N GLU A 45 6.80 -9.16 -3.35
CA GLU A 45 6.42 -7.96 -4.09
C GLU A 45 5.01 -8.03 -4.67
N ILE A 46 4.70 -9.12 -5.34
CA ILE A 46 3.40 -9.27 -5.98
C ILE A 46 2.29 -9.28 -4.93
N ALA A 47 2.50 -10.00 -3.83
CA ALA A 47 1.50 -10.06 -2.76
C ALA A 47 1.27 -8.68 -2.13
N ILE A 48 2.34 -7.94 -1.85
CA ILE A 48 2.22 -6.62 -1.22
C ILE A 48 1.61 -5.60 -2.19
N GLU A 49 2.01 -5.62 -3.46
CA GLU A 49 1.39 -4.74 -4.45
C GLU A 49 -0.11 -5.02 -4.58
N THR A 50 -0.48 -6.29 -4.56
CA THR A 50 -1.89 -6.69 -4.60
C THR A 50 -2.63 -6.20 -3.36
N ALA A 51 -2.03 -6.37 -2.19
CA ALA A 51 -2.64 -5.93 -0.93
C ALA A 51 -2.83 -4.42 -0.88
N LEU A 52 -1.87 -3.67 -1.39
CA LEU A 52 -1.95 -2.20 -1.41
C LEU A 52 -2.94 -1.69 -2.45
N GLY A 53 -2.98 -2.34 -3.62
CA GLY A 53 -3.83 -1.86 -4.72
C GLY A 53 -3.51 -0.41 -5.04
N GLY A 54 -4.55 0.43 -5.20
CA GLY A 54 -4.37 1.86 -5.48
C GLY A 54 -3.66 2.62 -4.38
N ASN A 55 -3.63 2.09 -3.16
CA ASN A 55 -2.98 2.76 -2.04
C ASN A 55 -1.46 2.86 -2.19
N ILE A 56 -0.89 2.11 -3.13
CA ILE A 56 0.55 2.16 -3.41
C ILE A 56 1.00 3.56 -3.81
N GLN A 57 0.10 4.36 -4.36
CA GLN A 57 0.38 5.74 -4.79
C GLN A 57 -0.12 6.79 -3.80
N ASN A 58 -0.60 6.40 -2.63
CA ASN A 58 -1.02 7.36 -1.62
C ASN A 58 0.19 8.16 -1.13
N ILE A 59 -0.06 9.42 -0.78
CA ILE A 59 0.98 10.34 -0.37
C ILE A 59 0.95 10.50 1.15
N VAL A 60 2.08 10.25 1.80
CA VAL A 60 2.20 10.41 3.25
C VAL A 60 2.59 11.84 3.55
N THR A 61 1.87 12.47 4.46
CA THR A 61 2.18 13.82 4.93
C THR A 61 2.46 13.80 6.42
N GLU A 62 3.23 14.78 6.87
CA GLU A 62 3.54 14.94 8.28
C GLU A 62 2.25 15.19 9.09
N ASP A 63 1.35 16.00 8.53
CA ASP A 63 0.13 16.41 9.22
C ASP A 63 -1.02 16.64 8.24
N GLU A 64 -2.18 16.92 8.82
CA GLU A 64 -3.38 17.18 8.05
C GLU A 64 -3.34 18.53 7.33
N ALA A 65 -2.65 19.52 7.89
CA ALA A 65 -2.53 20.83 7.26
C ALA A 65 -1.82 20.74 5.91
N THR A 66 -0.77 19.93 5.82
CA THR A 66 -0.07 19.69 4.55
C THR A 66 -0.98 19.01 3.54
N ALA A 67 -1.72 17.99 3.99
CA ALA A 67 -2.66 17.28 3.12
C ALA A 67 -3.74 18.24 2.59
N LYS A 68 -4.29 19.07 3.46
CA LYS A 68 -5.30 20.06 3.07
C LYS A 68 -4.78 21.04 2.02
N LYS A 69 -3.55 21.51 2.21
CA LYS A 69 -2.90 22.42 1.27
C LYS A 69 -2.74 21.78 -0.10
N MET A 70 -2.33 20.52 -0.14
CA MET A 70 -2.13 19.81 -1.40
C MET A 70 -3.46 19.48 -2.09
N ILE A 71 -4.49 19.20 -1.34
CA ILE A 71 -5.83 19.00 -1.89
C ILE A 71 -6.30 20.28 -2.58
N ALA A 72 -6.09 21.44 -1.93
CA ALA A 72 -6.43 22.74 -2.52
C ALA A 72 -5.62 22.99 -3.80
N PHE A 73 -4.33 22.65 -3.79
CA PHE A 73 -3.46 22.78 -4.96
C PHE A 73 -4.02 21.96 -6.13
N LEU A 74 -4.41 20.71 -5.88
CA LEU A 74 -4.95 19.83 -6.93
C LEU A 74 -6.25 20.38 -7.49
N LYS A 75 -7.13 20.90 -6.61
CA LYS A 75 -8.41 21.48 -7.03
C LYS A 75 -8.23 22.72 -7.88
N GLN A 76 -7.39 23.65 -7.44
CA GLN A 76 -7.16 24.91 -8.13
C GLN A 76 -6.60 24.71 -9.52
N ASN A 77 -5.76 23.70 -9.70
CA ASN A 77 -5.05 23.45 -10.95
C ASN A 77 -5.72 22.36 -11.79
N ARG A 78 -6.79 21.76 -11.29
CA ARG A 78 -7.49 20.66 -11.97
C ARG A 78 -6.56 19.52 -12.34
N PHE A 79 -5.67 19.14 -11.43
CA PHE A 79 -4.70 18.07 -11.65
C PHE A 79 -5.20 16.69 -11.23
N GLY A 80 -6.47 16.56 -10.90
CA GLY A 80 -7.04 15.29 -10.50
C GLY A 80 -7.04 15.10 -8.99
N ARG A 81 -7.16 13.86 -8.54
CA ARG A 81 -7.34 13.52 -7.13
C ARG A 81 -6.17 12.69 -6.63
N ALA A 82 -5.90 12.79 -5.34
CA ALA A 82 -4.92 11.95 -4.65
C ALA A 82 -5.43 11.65 -3.25
N THR A 83 -4.98 10.55 -2.68
CA THR A 83 -5.28 10.20 -1.29
C THR A 83 -4.05 10.50 -0.45
N PHE A 84 -4.25 11.18 0.66
CA PHE A 84 -3.19 11.58 1.58
C PHE A 84 -3.34 10.81 2.89
N LEU A 85 -2.21 10.44 3.47
CA LEU A 85 -2.14 9.71 4.73
C LEU A 85 -1.34 10.56 5.72
N PRO A 86 -2.02 11.46 6.49
CA PRO A 86 -1.31 12.26 7.48
C PRO A 86 -0.87 11.40 8.65
N LEU A 87 0.39 11.53 9.07
CA LEU A 87 0.92 10.78 10.21
C LEU A 87 0.15 11.09 11.50
N THR A 88 -0.45 12.27 11.58
CA THR A 88 -1.22 12.68 12.75
C THR A 88 -2.61 12.04 12.86
N SER A 89 -3.12 11.47 11.77
CA SER A 89 -4.49 10.94 11.76
C SER A 89 -4.59 9.46 11.46
N VAL A 90 -3.62 8.87 10.73
CA VAL A 90 -3.70 7.43 10.42
C VAL A 90 -3.25 6.60 11.62
N SER A 91 -3.90 5.47 11.81
CA SER A 91 -3.57 4.54 12.88
C SER A 91 -3.71 3.10 12.40
N ALA A 92 -3.03 2.20 13.09
CA ALA A 92 -3.02 0.78 12.73
C ALA A 92 -4.42 0.20 12.70
N ARG A 93 -4.67 -0.65 11.71
CA ARG A 93 -5.88 -1.48 11.63
C ARG A 93 -5.48 -2.91 11.96
N LYS A 94 -6.23 -3.53 12.85
CA LYS A 94 -5.95 -4.90 13.28
C LYS A 94 -7.22 -5.75 13.17
N ASN A 95 -7.01 -7.03 12.90
CA ASN A 95 -8.08 -8.02 12.95
C ASN A 95 -7.61 -9.09 13.94
N PRO A 96 -8.31 -9.26 15.07
CA PRO A 96 -7.88 -10.25 16.07
C PRO A 96 -7.77 -11.67 15.51
N LYS A 97 -8.53 -12.00 14.48
CA LYS A 97 -8.48 -13.32 13.86
C LYS A 97 -7.16 -13.58 13.13
N ASN A 98 -6.43 -12.53 12.78
CA ASN A 98 -5.17 -12.69 12.04
C ASN A 98 -4.10 -13.39 12.89
N GLU A 99 -4.04 -13.09 14.18
CA GLU A 99 -3.07 -13.74 15.06
C GLU A 99 -3.31 -15.25 15.14
N ALA A 100 -4.57 -15.65 15.29
CA ALA A 100 -4.92 -17.07 15.32
C ALA A 100 -4.65 -17.73 13.95
N ALA A 101 -4.88 -17.01 12.87
CA ALA A 101 -4.71 -17.52 11.52
C ALA A 101 -3.24 -17.76 11.15
N LEU A 102 -2.29 -17.15 11.85
CA LEU A 102 -0.87 -17.33 11.56
C LEU A 102 -0.42 -18.80 11.66
N LYS A 103 -1.14 -19.60 12.40
CA LYS A 103 -0.81 -21.03 12.60
C LYS A 103 -1.45 -21.93 11.55
N GLU A 104 -2.30 -21.39 10.70
CA GLU A 104 -2.99 -22.20 9.70
C GLU A 104 -2.08 -22.55 8.53
N PRO A 105 -2.35 -23.69 7.85
CA PRO A 105 -1.51 -24.13 6.73
C PRO A 105 -1.41 -23.06 5.64
N GLY A 106 -0.20 -22.83 5.15
CA GLY A 106 0.06 -21.93 4.04
C GLY A 106 0.08 -20.45 4.38
N VAL A 107 -0.17 -20.07 5.63
CA VAL A 107 -0.11 -18.65 6.01
C VAL A 107 1.35 -18.24 6.22
N ILE A 108 1.79 -17.24 5.46
CA ILE A 108 3.15 -16.73 5.54
C ILE A 108 3.27 -15.68 6.65
N GLY A 109 2.29 -14.80 6.74
CA GLY A 109 2.29 -13.77 7.79
C GLY A 109 1.28 -12.68 7.52
N ILE A 110 1.25 -11.70 8.42
CA ILE A 110 0.46 -10.49 8.24
C ILE A 110 1.27 -9.58 7.30
N ALA A 111 0.61 -9.01 6.30
CA ALA A 111 1.30 -8.24 5.26
C ALA A 111 2.17 -7.10 5.82
N SER A 112 1.69 -6.42 6.87
CA SER A 112 2.48 -5.33 7.48
C SER A 112 3.80 -5.81 8.07
N GLN A 113 3.92 -7.08 8.43
CA GLN A 113 5.13 -7.66 9.01
C GLN A 113 6.12 -8.12 7.93
N LEU A 114 5.70 -8.12 6.67
CA LEU A 114 6.53 -8.55 5.55
C LEU A 114 7.16 -7.37 4.80
N VAL A 115 6.95 -6.16 5.27
CA VAL A 115 7.56 -4.96 4.70
C VAL A 115 8.48 -4.31 5.73
N LYS A 116 9.44 -3.54 5.23
CA LYS A 116 10.37 -2.79 6.07
C LYS A 116 10.21 -1.31 5.77
N CYS A 117 10.29 -0.48 6.81
CA CYS A 117 10.20 0.97 6.67
C CYS A 117 10.84 1.64 7.88
N GLU A 118 11.09 2.94 7.76
CA GLU A 118 11.52 3.72 8.91
C GLU A 118 10.44 3.71 9.99
N GLN A 119 10.87 3.81 11.24
CA GLN A 119 9.98 3.73 12.39
C GLN A 119 8.80 4.70 12.30
N LYS A 120 9.03 5.91 11.81
CA LYS A 120 7.95 6.92 11.70
C LYS A 120 6.83 6.52 10.73
N TYR A 121 7.06 5.54 9.87
CA TYR A 121 6.06 5.06 8.91
C TYR A 121 5.42 3.74 9.32
N GLU A 122 5.77 3.18 10.47
CA GLU A 122 5.21 1.90 10.89
C GLU A 122 3.69 1.93 11.04
N GLU A 123 3.14 3.04 11.54
CA GLU A 123 1.68 3.18 11.65
C GLU A 123 1.01 3.23 10.27
N VAL A 124 1.67 3.82 9.28
CA VAL A 124 1.15 3.83 7.91
C VAL A 124 1.11 2.41 7.35
N ALA A 125 2.20 1.67 7.53
CA ALA A 125 2.26 0.28 7.06
C ALA A 125 1.18 -0.57 7.75
N ALA A 126 1.00 -0.41 9.05
CA ALA A 126 -0.01 -1.14 9.80
C ALA A 126 -1.44 -0.71 9.42
N TYR A 127 -1.62 0.57 9.10
CA TYR A 127 -2.91 1.08 8.61
C TYR A 127 -3.28 0.42 7.28
N LEU A 128 -2.33 0.32 6.36
CA LEU A 128 -2.57 -0.19 5.01
C LEU A 128 -2.57 -1.71 4.94
N LEU A 129 -1.74 -2.37 5.73
CA LEU A 129 -1.43 -3.80 5.56
C LEU A 129 -1.69 -4.63 6.81
N GLY A 130 -2.05 -4.03 7.92
CA GLY A 130 -2.15 -4.72 9.21
C GLY A 130 -3.28 -5.74 9.32
N ARG A 131 -4.30 -5.65 8.46
CA ARG A 131 -5.41 -6.59 8.47
C ARG A 131 -5.40 -7.56 7.30
N VAL A 132 -4.31 -7.58 6.52
CA VAL A 132 -4.18 -8.44 5.35
C VAL A 132 -3.23 -9.59 5.66
N LEU A 133 -3.67 -10.81 5.39
CA LEU A 133 -2.84 -12.01 5.52
C LEU A 133 -2.26 -12.39 4.16
N VAL A 134 -1.05 -12.91 4.17
CA VAL A 134 -0.41 -13.42 2.96
C VAL A 134 -0.36 -14.94 3.05
N ALA A 135 -0.90 -15.61 2.02
CA ALA A 135 -0.90 -17.07 1.92
C ALA A 135 -0.02 -17.51 0.76
N ASP A 136 0.49 -18.72 0.83
CA ASP A 136 1.39 -19.26 -0.18
C ASP A 136 0.68 -19.65 -1.48
N SER A 137 -0.60 -20.01 -1.42
CA SER A 137 -1.35 -20.47 -2.59
C SER A 137 -2.82 -20.13 -2.47
N ILE A 138 -3.50 -20.15 -3.62
CA ILE A 138 -4.94 -19.90 -3.65
C ILE A 138 -5.73 -20.99 -2.90
N ASP A 139 -5.25 -22.23 -2.94
CA ASP A 139 -5.96 -23.32 -2.24
C ASP A 139 -5.93 -23.12 -0.74
N HIS A 140 -4.78 -22.75 -0.19
CA HIS A 140 -4.67 -22.43 1.23
C HIS A 140 -5.46 -21.18 1.59
N ALA A 141 -5.46 -20.18 0.70
CA ALA A 141 -6.23 -18.95 0.93
C ALA A 141 -7.73 -19.25 1.00
N ILE A 142 -8.24 -20.09 0.11
CA ILE A 142 -9.65 -20.47 0.09
C ILE A 142 -10.01 -21.24 1.37
N ALA A 143 -9.17 -22.18 1.78
CA ALA A 143 -9.42 -22.96 3.01
C ALA A 143 -9.45 -22.04 4.22
N LEU A 144 -8.52 -21.10 4.29
CA LEU A 144 -8.44 -20.11 5.37
C LEU A 144 -9.69 -19.23 5.39
N ALA A 145 -10.12 -18.76 4.21
CA ALA A 145 -11.31 -17.91 4.09
C ALA A 145 -12.54 -18.64 4.60
N LYS A 146 -12.73 -19.88 4.19
CA LYS A 146 -13.87 -20.71 4.63
C LYS A 146 -13.89 -20.91 6.13
N LYS A 147 -12.72 -21.23 6.69
CA LYS A 147 -12.61 -21.49 8.14
C LYS A 147 -12.98 -20.26 8.96
N ASN A 148 -12.73 -19.06 8.44
CA ASN A 148 -13.00 -17.81 9.13
C ASN A 148 -14.26 -17.11 8.60
N HIS A 149 -15.16 -17.86 7.97
CA HIS A 149 -16.46 -17.36 7.52
C HIS A 149 -16.37 -16.16 6.60
N TYR A 150 -15.34 -16.15 5.72
CA TYR A 150 -15.12 -15.11 4.73
C TYR A 150 -15.01 -13.72 5.34
N SER A 151 -14.33 -13.61 6.48
CA SER A 151 -14.18 -12.35 7.20
C SER A 151 -12.78 -11.73 7.05
N LEU A 152 -11.86 -12.43 6.39
CA LEU A 152 -10.47 -12.00 6.31
C LEU A 152 -10.13 -11.38 4.95
N HIS A 153 -9.15 -10.49 4.96
CA HIS A 153 -8.47 -10.04 3.73
C HIS A 153 -7.27 -10.96 3.54
N ILE A 154 -7.19 -11.66 2.41
CA ILE A 154 -6.11 -12.60 2.14
C ILE A 154 -5.56 -12.32 0.74
N VAL A 155 -4.23 -12.24 0.62
CA VAL A 155 -3.56 -12.17 -0.68
C VAL A 155 -2.64 -13.37 -0.81
N THR A 156 -2.40 -13.82 -2.03
CA THR A 156 -1.47 -14.93 -2.28
C THR A 156 -0.18 -14.40 -2.91
N LEU A 157 0.85 -15.24 -2.90
CA LEU A 157 2.12 -14.88 -3.53
C LEU A 157 2.00 -14.62 -5.03
N GLU A 158 0.98 -15.20 -5.67
CA GLU A 158 0.73 -14.99 -7.11
C GLU A 158 -0.18 -13.80 -7.39
N GLY A 159 -0.67 -13.13 -6.35
CA GLY A 159 -1.45 -11.91 -6.53
C GLY A 159 -2.95 -12.08 -6.60
N GLU A 160 -3.48 -13.20 -6.12
CA GLU A 160 -4.93 -13.30 -5.93
C GLU A 160 -5.32 -12.60 -4.64
N TYR A 161 -6.49 -12.01 -4.63
CA TYR A 161 -7.04 -11.32 -3.45
C TYR A 161 -8.40 -11.91 -3.09
N LEU A 162 -8.51 -12.38 -1.85
CA LEU A 162 -9.79 -12.85 -1.30
C LEU A 162 -10.26 -11.82 -0.29
N SER A 163 -11.41 -11.20 -0.57
CA SER A 163 -11.95 -10.12 0.25
C SER A 163 -12.96 -10.60 1.26
N PRO A 164 -13.16 -9.86 2.36
CA PRO A 164 -14.30 -10.14 3.24
C PRO A 164 -15.60 -10.13 2.45
N GLY A 165 -16.46 -11.11 2.78
CA GLY A 165 -17.68 -11.30 2.02
C GLY A 165 -17.57 -12.34 0.93
N GLY A 166 -16.34 -12.75 0.57
CA GLY A 166 -16.13 -13.90 -0.30
C GLY A 166 -15.74 -13.61 -1.74
N SER A 167 -15.58 -12.34 -2.13
CA SER A 167 -15.15 -12.06 -3.51
C SER A 167 -13.69 -12.44 -3.70
N MET A 168 -13.36 -12.84 -4.91
CA MET A 168 -12.01 -13.25 -5.29
C MET A 168 -11.58 -12.49 -6.54
N THR A 169 -10.37 -11.96 -6.53
CA THR A 169 -9.79 -11.24 -7.66
C THR A 169 -8.47 -11.92 -8.02
N GLY A 170 -8.22 -12.11 -9.29
CA GLY A 170 -6.98 -12.73 -9.74
C GLY A 170 -6.90 -12.76 -11.26
N GLY A 171 -5.87 -13.40 -11.75
CA GLY A 171 -5.61 -13.51 -13.19
C GLY A 171 -4.18 -13.09 -13.49
N ALA A 172 -3.89 -12.87 -14.76
CA ALA A 172 -2.56 -12.44 -15.17
C ALA A 172 -2.42 -10.93 -15.09
N PHE A 173 -1.27 -10.45 -14.64
CA PHE A 173 -0.96 -9.02 -14.68
C PHE A 173 -0.63 -8.63 -16.12
N LYS A 174 -1.41 -7.72 -16.65
CA LYS A 174 -1.21 -7.25 -18.02
C LYS A 174 -0.04 -6.27 -18.11
N ASN A 175 0.02 -5.35 -17.15
CA ASN A 175 1.10 -4.37 -17.05
C ASN A 175 1.48 -4.26 -15.59
N SER A 176 2.70 -4.65 -15.25
CA SER A 176 3.20 -4.47 -13.91
C SER A 176 3.73 -3.03 -13.76
N SER A 177 3.34 -2.35 -12.68
CA SER A 177 3.88 -1.03 -12.40
C SER A 177 5.32 -1.11 -11.91
N ASN A 178 5.68 -2.23 -11.26
CA ASN A 178 6.99 -2.46 -10.66
C ASN A 178 7.42 -1.35 -9.69
N LEU A 179 6.46 -0.63 -9.10
CA LEU A 179 6.78 0.49 -8.22
C LEU A 179 7.59 0.05 -7.00
N LEU A 180 7.26 -1.10 -6.42
CA LEU A 180 8.01 -1.64 -5.29
C LEU A 180 9.38 -2.16 -5.70
N ALA A 181 9.49 -2.75 -6.89
CA ALA A 181 10.75 -3.28 -7.39
C ALA A 181 11.81 -2.20 -7.54
N ARG A 182 11.39 -0.97 -7.84
CA ARG A 182 12.31 0.17 -7.99
C ARG A 182 13.06 0.51 -6.70
N ARG A 183 12.59 0.02 -5.55
CA ARG A 183 13.15 0.34 -4.24
C ARG A 183 14.08 -0.74 -3.68
N ARG A 184 14.28 -1.81 -4.43
CA ARG A 184 15.22 -2.89 -4.04
C ARG A 184 16.65 -2.51 -4.32
#